data_acce420158fa71084e9ed6cd91f9316f
#
_entry.id   acce420158fa71084e9ed6cd91f9316f
#
_cell.length_a   1.000
_cell.length_b   1.000
_cell.length_c   1.000
_cell.angle_alpha   90.00
_cell.angle_beta   90.00
_cell.angle_gamma   90.00
#
_symmetry.space_group_name_H-M   'P 1'
#
loop_
_entity.id
_entity.type
_entity.pdbx_description
1 polymer ?
#
loop_
_entity_poly.entity_id
_entity_poly.type
_entity_poly.pdbx_seq_one_letter_code
_entity_poly.pdbx_strand_id
1 'polypeptide(L)'
;MNLSWLPSMLQTTDPLFPIGSYAHSYGMEELCADGEISNREDLQTFLHTVVALNLQEFELPYLRFAYEAAKRQDYDLICDLDEEIGASKPSKELRQASLSQGQQRLRLISKLRPSPRFEELAKLKREKRIVPQHLIIFATENVDLNTPLPAALAAWAYQAMAAPCAASLKLIRIGQEGAQTALTNALERLEPIIEHSLGIDREFAGAFLPYLDIASQRHEKAYSRLFIS
;
A
#
# COMPACT_ATOMS: atom_id res chain seq x y z
N MET A 1 -9.58 27.71 -3.34
CA MET A 1 -8.96 26.38 -3.12
C MET A 1 -10.09 25.37 -3.04
N ASN A 2 -10.13 24.35 -3.92
CA ASN A 2 -11.17 23.31 -3.86
C ASN A 2 -10.66 22.12 -3.01
N LEU A 3 -11.24 21.93 -1.83
CA LEU A 3 -10.89 20.87 -0.88
C LEU A 3 -11.97 19.78 -0.79
N SER A 4 -12.90 19.72 -1.75
CA SER A 4 -14.02 18.76 -1.73
C SER A 4 -13.58 17.29 -1.67
N TRP A 5 -12.39 16.97 -2.18
CA TRP A 5 -11.77 15.63 -2.15
C TRP A 5 -11.26 15.22 -0.75
N LEU A 6 -10.84 16.19 0.09
CA LEU A 6 -10.09 15.91 1.31
C LEU A 6 -10.87 15.09 2.35
N PRO A 7 -12.14 15.40 2.71
CA PRO A 7 -12.88 14.57 3.66
C PRO A 7 -13.04 13.13 3.18
N SER A 8 -13.24 12.95 1.88
CA SER A 8 -13.40 11.63 1.27
C SER A 8 -12.09 10.84 1.27
N MET A 9 -10.98 11.47 0.93
CA MET A 9 -9.66 10.86 1.00
C MET A 9 -9.32 10.45 2.44
N LEU A 10 -9.57 11.33 3.43
CA LEU A 10 -9.35 11.00 4.84
C LEU A 10 -10.19 9.80 5.28
N GLN A 11 -11.49 9.74 4.89
CA GLN A 11 -12.35 8.59 5.19
C GLN A 11 -11.79 7.28 4.63
N THR A 12 -11.31 7.28 3.39
CA THR A 12 -10.89 6.05 2.70
C THR A 12 -9.44 5.66 3.00
N THR A 13 -8.68 6.57 3.62
CA THR A 13 -7.32 6.35 4.12
C THR A 13 -7.31 5.91 5.59
N ASP A 14 -8.42 6.13 6.33
CA ASP A 14 -8.54 5.76 7.72
C ASP A 14 -8.36 4.24 7.91
N PRO A 15 -7.59 3.79 8.93
CA PRO A 15 -7.45 2.36 9.24
C PRO A 15 -8.77 1.63 9.54
N LEU A 16 -9.83 2.35 9.93
CA LEU A 16 -11.18 1.79 10.11
C LEU A 16 -11.95 1.61 8.80
N PHE A 17 -11.42 2.10 7.67
CA PHE A 17 -12.05 1.84 6.37
C PHE A 17 -12.02 0.33 6.09
N PRO A 18 -13.17 -0.34 5.91
CA PRO A 18 -13.29 -1.78 6.09
C PRO A 18 -12.79 -2.59 4.87
N ILE A 19 -11.51 -2.46 4.57
CA ILE A 19 -10.79 -3.26 3.55
C ILE A 19 -9.90 -4.35 4.14
N GLY A 20 -9.77 -4.40 5.48
CA GLY A 20 -9.01 -5.42 6.19
C GLY A 20 -7.51 -5.11 6.34
N SER A 21 -7.04 -3.91 6.03
CA SER A 21 -5.62 -3.53 6.09
C SER A 21 -4.98 -3.71 7.46
N TYR A 22 -5.75 -3.54 8.55
CA TYR A 22 -5.28 -3.69 9.93
C TYR A 22 -4.86 -5.13 10.31
N ALA A 23 -5.21 -6.12 9.50
CA ALA A 23 -4.93 -7.53 9.75
C ALA A 23 -3.58 -7.99 9.18
N HIS A 24 -2.79 -7.10 8.60
CA HIS A 24 -1.55 -7.42 7.90
C HIS A 24 -0.35 -6.72 8.55
N SER A 25 0.73 -7.48 8.78
CA SER A 25 2.02 -6.97 9.25
C SER A 25 3.04 -6.77 8.12
N TYR A 26 2.71 -7.26 6.92
CA TYR A 26 3.56 -7.20 5.74
C TYR A 26 4.97 -7.78 5.96
N GLY A 27 5.04 -8.92 6.66
CA GLY A 27 6.28 -9.62 6.97
C GLY A 27 6.99 -9.14 8.24
N MET A 28 6.55 -8.05 8.86
CA MET A 28 7.18 -7.51 10.07
C MET A 28 7.07 -8.49 11.26
N GLU A 29 5.97 -9.26 11.37
CA GLU A 29 5.79 -10.22 12.46
C GLU A 29 6.92 -11.26 12.50
N GLU A 30 7.34 -11.78 11.36
CA GLU A 30 8.45 -12.72 11.28
C GLU A 30 9.78 -12.07 11.68
N LEU A 31 10.04 -10.83 11.23
CA LEU A 31 11.24 -10.08 11.61
C LEU A 31 11.29 -9.81 13.12
N CYS A 32 10.14 -9.59 13.75
CA CYS A 32 10.07 -9.47 15.20
C CYS A 32 10.30 -10.83 15.90
N ALA A 33 9.78 -11.92 15.35
CA ALA A 33 10.00 -13.26 15.89
C ALA A 33 11.46 -13.71 15.80
N ASP A 34 12.15 -13.33 14.72
CA ASP A 34 13.60 -13.56 14.53
C ASP A 34 14.48 -12.62 15.38
N GLY A 35 13.89 -11.63 16.07
CA GLY A 35 14.60 -10.66 16.91
C GLY A 35 15.27 -9.51 16.16
N GLU A 36 15.03 -9.40 14.86
CA GLU A 36 15.58 -8.33 13.99
C GLU A 36 14.90 -6.98 14.25
N ILE A 37 13.64 -6.99 14.68
CA ILE A 37 12.91 -5.81 15.11
C ILE A 37 12.43 -6.05 16.56
N SER A 38 13.10 -5.43 17.52
CA SER A 38 12.88 -5.67 18.94
C SER A 38 12.58 -4.40 19.74
N ASN A 39 12.90 -3.24 19.20
CA ASN A 39 12.78 -1.93 19.85
C ASN A 39 12.41 -0.83 18.85
N ARG A 40 12.35 0.42 19.32
CA ARG A 40 11.97 1.58 18.49
C ARG A 40 13.00 1.89 17.41
N GLU A 41 14.27 1.77 17.72
CA GLU A 41 15.39 2.05 16.83
C GLU A 41 15.40 1.07 15.63
N ASP A 42 15.12 -0.20 15.88
CA ASP A 42 14.98 -1.23 14.85
C ASP A 42 13.76 -0.94 13.97
N LEU A 43 12.61 -0.62 14.57
CA LEU A 43 11.41 -0.21 13.83
C LEU A 43 11.69 0.99 12.93
N GLN A 44 12.38 1.99 13.44
CA GLN A 44 12.73 3.19 12.69
C GLN A 44 13.66 2.87 11.52
N THR A 45 14.63 1.99 11.73
CA THR A 45 15.51 1.49 10.67
C THR A 45 14.71 0.75 9.60
N PHE A 46 13.78 -0.13 9.99
CA PHE A 46 12.89 -0.85 9.06
C PHE A 46 12.05 0.12 8.21
N LEU A 47 11.46 1.15 8.84
CA LEU A 47 10.69 2.16 8.12
C LEU A 47 11.55 2.94 7.11
N HIS A 48 12.78 3.29 7.49
CA HIS A 48 13.67 4.12 6.67
C HIS A 48 14.38 3.35 5.55
N THR A 49 14.60 2.05 5.71
CA THR A 49 15.38 1.26 4.75
C THR A 49 14.51 0.33 3.91
N VAL A 50 13.51 -0.30 4.49
CA VAL A 50 12.68 -1.29 3.81
C VAL A 50 11.40 -0.65 3.28
N VAL A 51 10.62 -0.02 4.15
CA VAL A 51 9.33 0.58 3.75
C VAL A 51 9.56 1.77 2.83
N ALA A 52 10.51 2.66 3.17
CA ALA A 52 10.82 3.83 2.34
C ALA A 52 11.33 3.42 0.95
N LEU A 53 12.22 2.42 0.85
CA LEU A 53 12.73 1.94 -0.44
C LEU A 53 11.60 1.33 -1.30
N ASN A 54 10.74 0.51 -0.70
CA ASN A 54 9.59 -0.06 -1.40
C ASN A 54 8.63 1.03 -1.92
N LEU A 55 8.37 2.03 -1.10
CA LEU A 55 7.57 3.18 -1.51
C LEU A 55 8.23 3.93 -2.67
N GLN A 56 9.49 4.28 -2.52
CA GLN A 56 10.24 5.11 -3.44
C GLN A 56 10.40 4.48 -4.83
N GLU A 57 10.77 3.19 -4.87
CA GLU A 57 11.17 2.52 -6.10
C GLU A 57 10.03 1.71 -6.75
N PHE A 58 9.00 1.34 -6.00
CA PHE A 58 7.92 0.47 -6.49
C PHE A 58 6.53 1.07 -6.30
N GLU A 59 6.05 1.24 -5.06
CA GLU A 59 4.63 1.51 -4.86
C GLU A 59 4.20 2.89 -5.37
N LEU A 60 4.96 3.95 -5.09
CA LEU A 60 4.60 5.30 -5.53
C LEU A 60 4.76 5.50 -7.04
N PRO A 61 5.81 5.00 -7.73
CA PRO A 61 5.85 4.99 -9.18
C PRO A 61 4.63 4.29 -9.80
N TYR A 62 4.29 3.07 -9.35
CA TYR A 62 3.13 2.35 -9.86
C TYR A 62 1.81 3.04 -9.53
N LEU A 63 1.70 3.68 -8.36
CA LEU A 63 0.52 4.49 -8.02
C LEU A 63 0.35 5.67 -8.97
N ARG A 64 1.43 6.36 -9.32
CA ARG A 64 1.42 7.43 -10.31
C ARG A 64 0.99 6.93 -11.68
N PHE A 65 1.59 5.83 -12.18
CA PHE A 65 1.21 5.26 -13.48
C PHE A 65 -0.26 4.88 -13.52
N ALA A 66 -0.76 4.22 -12.48
CA ALA A 66 -2.16 3.82 -12.38
C ALA A 66 -3.10 5.04 -12.28
N TYR A 67 -2.71 6.08 -11.52
CA TYR A 67 -3.46 7.33 -11.43
C TYR A 67 -3.55 8.04 -12.79
N GLU A 68 -2.43 8.15 -13.51
CA GLU A 68 -2.37 8.76 -14.81
C GLU A 68 -3.17 7.97 -15.86
N ALA A 69 -3.07 6.63 -15.85
CA ALA A 69 -3.86 5.74 -16.71
C ALA A 69 -5.36 5.89 -16.42
N ALA A 70 -5.77 5.86 -15.16
CA ALA A 70 -7.17 6.05 -14.76
C ALA A 70 -7.70 7.42 -15.18
N LYS A 71 -6.88 8.47 -15.08
CA LYS A 71 -7.24 9.83 -15.50
C LYS A 71 -7.47 9.93 -17.00
N ARG A 72 -6.67 9.22 -17.80
CA ARG A 72 -6.83 9.13 -19.27
C ARG A 72 -7.84 8.07 -19.70
N GLN A 73 -8.37 7.27 -18.76
CA GLN A 73 -9.24 6.11 -19.03
C GLN A 73 -8.56 5.06 -19.92
N ASP A 74 -7.25 4.90 -19.76
CA ASP A 74 -6.42 3.93 -20.45
C ASP A 74 -6.50 2.58 -19.70
N TYR A 75 -7.55 1.83 -20.00
CA TYR A 75 -7.84 0.57 -19.31
C TYR A 75 -6.95 -0.58 -19.76
N ASP A 76 -6.34 -0.52 -20.93
CA ASP A 76 -5.35 -1.52 -21.35
C ASP A 76 -4.08 -1.35 -20.50
N LEU A 77 -3.60 -0.13 -20.32
CA LEU A 77 -2.48 0.15 -19.41
C LEU A 77 -2.82 -0.23 -17.96
N ILE A 78 -4.05 -0.01 -17.49
CA ILE A 78 -4.48 -0.45 -16.16
C ILE A 78 -4.38 -1.97 -16.02
N CYS A 79 -4.74 -2.75 -17.05
CA CYS A 79 -4.60 -4.21 -17.03
C CYS A 79 -3.14 -4.63 -16.93
N ASP A 80 -2.25 -4.02 -17.73
CA ASP A 80 -0.82 -4.30 -17.70
C ASP A 80 -0.22 -3.99 -16.31
N LEU A 81 -0.54 -2.82 -15.74
CA LEU A 81 -0.06 -2.43 -14.42
C LEU A 81 -0.58 -3.37 -13.31
N ASP A 82 -1.83 -3.83 -13.40
CA ASP A 82 -2.40 -4.78 -12.44
C ASP A 82 -1.62 -6.11 -12.44
N GLU A 83 -1.28 -6.61 -13.63
CA GLU A 83 -0.48 -7.82 -13.81
C GLU A 83 0.95 -7.63 -13.28
N GLU A 84 1.64 -6.53 -13.65
CA GLU A 84 3.00 -6.22 -13.19
C GLU A 84 3.08 -6.11 -11.67
N ILE A 85 2.13 -5.40 -11.04
CA ILE A 85 2.07 -5.28 -9.57
C ILE A 85 1.88 -6.66 -8.92
N GLY A 86 1.04 -7.51 -9.52
CA GLY A 86 0.83 -8.87 -9.06
C GLY A 86 2.09 -9.73 -9.18
N ALA A 87 2.78 -9.65 -10.30
CA ALA A 87 4.03 -10.39 -10.57
C ALA A 87 5.19 -9.94 -9.66
N SER A 88 5.23 -8.66 -9.31
CA SER A 88 6.28 -8.07 -8.44
C SER A 88 6.15 -8.44 -6.96
N LYS A 89 5.15 -9.23 -6.55
CA LYS A 89 4.97 -9.70 -5.18
C LYS A 89 5.31 -11.20 -5.08
N PRO A 90 6.54 -11.59 -4.72
CA PRO A 90 6.95 -13.01 -4.70
C PRO A 90 6.26 -13.79 -3.57
N SER A 91 5.95 -13.17 -2.43
CA SER A 91 5.21 -13.79 -1.34
C SER A 91 3.73 -13.98 -1.72
N LYS A 92 3.22 -15.21 -1.52
CA LYS A 92 1.80 -15.53 -1.73
C LYS A 92 0.90 -14.73 -0.80
N GLU A 93 1.30 -14.58 0.47
CA GLU A 93 0.51 -13.83 1.46
C GLU A 93 0.40 -12.34 1.07
N LEU A 94 1.49 -11.70 0.66
CA LEU A 94 1.47 -10.31 0.20
C LEU A 94 0.61 -10.12 -1.06
N ARG A 95 0.67 -11.08 -2.01
CA ARG A 95 -0.25 -11.06 -3.17
C ARG A 95 -1.71 -11.17 -2.74
N GLN A 96 -2.03 -12.14 -1.87
CA GLN A 96 -3.40 -12.36 -1.40
C GLN A 96 -3.92 -11.17 -0.58
N ALA A 97 -3.07 -10.54 0.23
CA ALA A 97 -3.40 -9.32 0.96
C ALA A 97 -3.79 -8.19 0.01
N SER A 98 -2.96 -7.91 -1.00
CA SER A 98 -3.23 -6.89 -2.01
C SER A 98 -4.53 -7.16 -2.77
N LEU A 99 -4.77 -8.41 -3.19
CA LEU A 99 -5.99 -8.83 -3.89
C LEU A 99 -7.24 -8.70 -3.01
N SER A 100 -7.16 -9.18 -1.78
CA SER A 100 -8.28 -9.12 -0.83
C SER A 100 -8.68 -7.67 -0.57
N GLN A 101 -7.72 -6.82 -0.26
CA GLN A 101 -7.94 -5.39 -0.03
C GLN A 101 -8.47 -4.68 -1.28
N GLY A 102 -7.90 -4.96 -2.46
CA GLY A 102 -8.34 -4.39 -3.72
C GLY A 102 -9.78 -4.79 -4.07
N GLN A 103 -10.12 -6.07 -3.93
CA GLN A 103 -11.48 -6.55 -4.17
C GLN A 103 -12.49 -5.94 -3.20
N GLN A 104 -12.13 -5.86 -1.92
CA GLN A 104 -12.99 -5.28 -0.89
C GLN A 104 -13.17 -3.78 -1.12
N ARG A 105 -12.10 -3.07 -1.46
CA ARG A 105 -12.13 -1.64 -1.78
C ARG A 105 -13.00 -1.38 -3.00
N LEU A 106 -12.79 -2.11 -4.11
CA LEU A 106 -13.62 -1.99 -5.32
C LEU A 106 -15.11 -2.19 -5.00
N ARG A 107 -15.45 -3.25 -4.26
CA ARG A 107 -16.83 -3.54 -3.85
C ARG A 107 -17.46 -2.41 -3.02
N LEU A 108 -16.69 -1.87 -2.09
CA LEU A 108 -17.17 -0.87 -1.16
C LEU A 108 -17.35 0.49 -1.85
N ILE A 109 -16.32 0.93 -2.58
CA ILE A 109 -16.36 2.23 -3.28
C ILE A 109 -17.40 2.25 -4.38
N SER A 110 -17.58 1.17 -5.13
CA SER A 110 -18.64 1.06 -6.15
C SER A 110 -20.06 1.26 -5.55
N LYS A 111 -20.24 0.98 -4.24
CA LYS A 111 -21.52 1.23 -3.55
C LYS A 111 -21.61 2.64 -2.98
N LEU A 112 -20.53 3.14 -2.39
CA LEU A 112 -20.50 4.44 -1.71
C LEU A 112 -20.45 5.59 -2.71
N ARG A 113 -19.74 5.40 -3.82
CA ARG A 113 -19.49 6.43 -4.85
C ARG A 113 -19.45 5.78 -6.23
N PRO A 114 -20.62 5.35 -6.76
CA PRO A 114 -20.66 4.75 -8.09
C PRO A 114 -20.14 5.72 -9.14
N SER A 115 -19.31 5.22 -10.06
CA SER A 115 -18.79 6.00 -11.17
C SER A 115 -18.54 5.11 -12.40
N PRO A 116 -18.47 5.69 -13.60
CA PRO A 116 -18.16 4.92 -14.82
C PRO A 116 -16.83 4.19 -14.75
N ARG A 117 -15.82 4.75 -14.06
CA ARG A 117 -14.51 4.08 -13.88
C ARG A 117 -14.62 2.81 -13.05
N PHE A 118 -15.38 2.84 -11.97
CA PHE A 118 -15.59 1.64 -11.15
C PHE A 118 -16.48 0.59 -11.83
N GLU A 119 -17.44 1.02 -12.66
CA GLU A 119 -18.23 0.10 -13.49
C GLU A 119 -17.32 -0.64 -14.49
N GLU A 120 -16.39 0.08 -15.14
CA GLU A 120 -15.44 -0.53 -16.07
C GLU A 120 -14.44 -1.46 -15.35
N LEU A 121 -13.88 -1.06 -14.20
CA LEU A 121 -13.02 -1.96 -13.41
C LEU A 121 -13.76 -3.23 -12.96
N ALA A 122 -15.03 -3.10 -12.58
CA ALA A 122 -15.87 -4.26 -12.22
C ALA A 122 -16.15 -5.16 -13.44
N LYS A 123 -16.28 -4.59 -14.64
CA LYS A 123 -16.40 -5.33 -15.89
C LYS A 123 -15.09 -6.06 -16.22
N LEU A 124 -13.94 -5.39 -16.23
CA LEU A 124 -12.63 -5.99 -16.46
C LEU A 124 -12.34 -7.15 -15.49
N LYS A 125 -12.74 -7.00 -14.23
CA LYS A 125 -12.66 -8.10 -13.25
C LYS A 125 -13.52 -9.30 -13.65
N ARG A 126 -14.77 -9.07 -14.09
CA ARG A 126 -15.67 -10.17 -14.55
C ARG A 126 -15.11 -10.87 -15.77
N GLU A 127 -14.49 -10.11 -16.66
CA GLU A 127 -13.83 -10.61 -17.89
C GLU A 127 -12.47 -11.26 -17.59
N LYS A 128 -12.01 -11.25 -16.33
CA LYS A 128 -10.72 -11.77 -15.88
C LYS A 128 -9.51 -11.08 -16.53
N ARG A 129 -9.68 -9.84 -16.97
CA ARG A 129 -8.60 -9.00 -17.48
C ARG A 129 -7.78 -8.35 -16.39
N ILE A 130 -8.34 -8.18 -15.20
CA ILE A 130 -7.63 -7.75 -13.99
C ILE A 130 -7.92 -8.69 -12.83
N VAL A 131 -6.96 -8.78 -11.92
CA VAL A 131 -7.12 -9.32 -10.58
C VAL A 131 -6.89 -8.15 -9.62
N PRO A 132 -7.93 -7.39 -9.23
CA PRO A 132 -7.81 -6.01 -8.80
C PRO A 132 -6.85 -5.85 -7.63
N GLN A 133 -5.63 -5.38 -7.90
CA GLN A 133 -4.64 -5.03 -6.90
C GLN A 133 -5.09 -3.79 -6.13
N HIS A 134 -4.82 -3.75 -4.82
CA HIS A 134 -5.25 -2.64 -3.96
C HIS A 134 -4.78 -1.27 -4.48
N LEU A 135 -3.54 -1.19 -4.95
CA LEU A 135 -2.94 0.03 -5.49
C LEU A 135 -3.71 0.57 -6.70
N ILE A 136 -4.13 -0.28 -7.65
CA ILE A 136 -4.91 0.10 -8.83
C ILE A 136 -6.26 0.72 -8.42
N ILE A 137 -6.95 0.09 -7.48
CA ILE A 137 -8.26 0.57 -7.03
C ILE A 137 -8.12 1.88 -6.25
N PHE A 138 -7.09 2.01 -5.42
CA PHE A 138 -6.79 3.25 -4.70
C PHE A 138 -6.45 4.41 -5.66
N ALA A 139 -5.65 4.15 -6.69
CA ALA A 139 -5.31 5.15 -7.71
C ALA A 139 -6.57 5.66 -8.43
N THR A 140 -7.42 4.74 -8.91
CA THR A 140 -8.66 5.06 -9.61
C THR A 140 -9.63 5.85 -8.71
N GLU A 141 -9.76 5.47 -7.45
CA GLU A 141 -10.57 6.18 -6.46
C GLU A 141 -10.11 7.63 -6.31
N ASN A 142 -8.82 7.87 -6.16
CA ASN A 142 -8.30 9.23 -5.99
C ASN A 142 -8.46 10.10 -7.25
N VAL A 143 -8.47 9.50 -8.45
CA VAL A 143 -8.87 10.20 -9.68
C VAL A 143 -10.34 10.63 -9.62
N ASP A 144 -11.24 9.75 -9.21
CA ASP A 144 -12.68 10.05 -9.11
C ASP A 144 -12.99 11.10 -8.03
N LEU A 145 -12.21 11.09 -6.94
CA LEU A 145 -12.29 12.11 -5.89
C LEU A 145 -11.74 13.48 -6.33
N ASN A 146 -11.03 13.55 -7.46
CA ASN A 146 -10.21 14.68 -7.88
C ASN A 146 -9.12 15.04 -6.84
N THR A 147 -8.60 14.05 -6.14
CA THR A 147 -7.46 14.22 -5.25
C THR A 147 -6.22 14.59 -6.07
N PRO A 148 -5.48 15.65 -5.75
CA PRO A 148 -4.22 15.94 -6.42
C PRO A 148 -3.24 14.76 -6.30
N LEU A 149 -2.52 14.43 -7.37
CA LEU A 149 -1.58 13.29 -7.36
C LEU A 149 -0.61 13.31 -6.16
N PRO A 150 0.06 14.44 -5.80
CA PRO A 150 0.94 14.43 -4.63
C PRO A 150 0.22 14.08 -3.32
N ALA A 151 -1.05 14.48 -3.17
CA ALA A 151 -1.84 14.14 -2.00
C ALA A 151 -2.23 12.65 -1.97
N ALA A 152 -2.52 12.04 -3.14
CA ALA A 152 -2.78 10.61 -3.24
C ALA A 152 -1.51 9.79 -2.92
N LEU A 153 -0.34 10.21 -3.42
CA LEU A 153 0.95 9.58 -3.09
C LEU A 153 1.25 9.68 -1.60
N ALA A 154 1.07 10.86 -0.99
CA ALA A 154 1.28 11.06 0.44
C ALA A 154 0.33 10.23 1.30
N ALA A 155 -0.95 10.11 0.92
CA ALA A 155 -1.93 9.30 1.63
C ALA A 155 -1.58 7.80 1.59
N TRP A 156 -1.12 7.29 0.44
CA TRP A 156 -0.64 5.92 0.32
C TRP A 156 0.59 5.66 1.19
N ALA A 157 1.60 6.52 1.08
CA ALA A 157 2.83 6.40 1.84
C ALA A 157 2.59 6.50 3.36
N TYR A 158 1.68 7.38 3.79
CA TYR A 158 1.25 7.44 5.18
C TYR A 158 0.70 6.09 5.67
N GLN A 159 -0.21 5.46 4.92
CA GLN A 159 -0.77 4.15 5.27
C GLN A 159 0.32 3.08 5.36
N ALA A 160 1.25 3.04 4.40
CA ALA A 160 2.35 2.09 4.37
C ALA A 160 3.31 2.24 5.55
N MET A 161 3.55 3.47 6.02
CA MET A 161 4.40 3.74 7.19
C MET A 161 3.64 3.56 8.52
N ALA A 162 2.35 3.88 8.55
CA ALA A 162 1.54 3.77 9.77
C ALA A 162 1.22 2.30 10.14
N ALA A 163 1.07 1.42 9.15
CA ALA A 163 0.71 0.03 9.38
C ALA A 163 1.76 -0.73 10.22
N PRO A 164 3.08 -0.70 9.92
CA PRO A 164 4.10 -1.29 10.78
C PRO A 164 4.14 -0.67 12.19
N CYS A 165 3.93 0.64 12.31
CA CYS A 165 3.87 1.31 13.62
C CYS A 165 2.68 0.79 14.45
N ALA A 166 1.52 0.57 13.84
CA ALA A 166 0.37 -0.02 14.52
C ALA A 166 0.60 -1.49 14.88
N ALA A 167 1.23 -2.27 14.00
CA ALA A 167 1.57 -3.67 14.26
C ALA A 167 2.59 -3.80 15.40
N SER A 168 3.56 -2.90 15.51
CA SER A 168 4.62 -2.89 16.53
C SER A 168 4.06 -2.88 17.96
N LEU A 169 2.90 -2.26 18.18
CA LEU A 169 2.25 -2.22 19.50
C LEU A 169 1.87 -3.62 20.05
N LYS A 170 1.74 -4.61 19.15
CA LYS A 170 1.43 -6.00 19.53
C LYS A 170 2.66 -6.89 19.48
N LEU A 171 3.65 -6.54 18.67
CA LEU A 171 4.80 -7.38 18.36
C LEU A 171 6.01 -7.11 19.26
N ILE A 172 6.22 -5.85 19.66
CA ILE A 172 7.38 -5.44 20.47
C ILE A 172 6.97 -4.51 21.63
N ARG A 173 7.86 -4.34 22.61
CA ARG A 173 7.61 -3.48 23.77
C ARG A 173 8.01 -2.03 23.49
N ILE A 174 7.20 -1.33 22.67
CA ILE A 174 7.52 0.04 22.26
C ILE A 174 6.61 1.10 22.90
N GLY A 175 5.37 0.75 23.24
CA GLY A 175 4.35 1.68 23.69
C GLY A 175 3.84 2.62 22.59
N GLN A 176 2.73 3.31 22.87
CA GLN A 176 2.08 4.20 21.89
C GLN A 176 2.96 5.40 21.50
N GLU A 177 3.59 6.02 22.50
CA GLU A 177 4.48 7.17 22.27
C GLU A 177 5.67 6.80 21.37
N GLY A 178 6.32 5.65 21.63
CA GLY A 178 7.44 5.17 20.82
C GLY A 178 7.03 4.88 19.38
N ALA A 179 5.87 4.25 19.17
CA ALA A 179 5.35 3.97 17.82
C ALA A 179 5.02 5.27 17.07
N GLN A 180 4.41 6.27 17.75
CA GLN A 180 4.12 7.57 17.15
C GLN A 180 5.39 8.37 16.85
N THR A 181 6.41 8.29 17.70
CA THR A 181 7.73 8.92 17.45
C THR A 181 8.37 8.32 16.20
N ALA A 182 8.37 6.98 16.05
CA ALA A 182 8.90 6.33 14.87
C ALA A 182 8.15 6.74 13.60
N LEU A 183 6.81 6.84 13.67
CA LEU A 183 5.99 7.30 12.54
C LEU A 183 6.30 8.76 12.18
N THR A 184 6.37 9.67 13.16
CA THR A 184 6.69 11.08 12.92
C THR A 184 8.03 11.22 12.18
N ASN A 185 9.08 10.55 12.67
CA ASN A 185 10.41 10.57 12.05
C ASN A 185 10.40 10.00 10.61
N ALA A 186 9.58 8.97 10.36
CA ALA A 186 9.43 8.42 9.01
C ALA A 186 8.72 9.41 8.06
N LEU A 187 7.69 10.11 8.55
CA LEU A 187 6.93 11.09 7.76
C LEU A 187 7.72 12.34 7.42
N GLU A 188 8.71 12.74 8.23
CA GLU A 188 9.62 13.86 7.92
C GLU A 188 10.44 13.62 6.64
N ARG A 189 10.59 12.35 6.23
CA ARG A 189 11.32 11.95 5.02
C ARG A 189 10.41 11.71 3.81
N LEU A 190 9.13 11.98 3.93
CA LEU A 190 8.14 11.61 2.91
C LEU A 190 8.28 12.44 1.64
N GLU A 191 8.54 13.74 1.77
CA GLU A 191 8.65 14.64 0.61
C GLU A 191 9.72 14.20 -0.38
N PRO A 192 11.00 13.97 0.00
CA PRO A 192 12.02 13.48 -0.91
C PRO A 192 11.71 12.09 -1.50
N ILE A 193 11.02 11.20 -0.78
CA ILE A 193 10.58 9.89 -1.29
C ILE A 193 9.57 10.09 -2.43
N ILE A 194 8.60 10.98 -2.24
CA ILE A 194 7.60 11.30 -3.28
C ILE A 194 8.29 11.94 -4.49
N GLU A 195 9.13 12.95 -4.26
CA GLU A 195 9.84 13.63 -5.35
C GLU A 195 10.67 12.66 -6.20
N HIS A 196 11.44 11.77 -5.56
CA HIS A 196 12.21 10.75 -6.26
C HIS A 196 11.29 9.85 -7.10
N SER A 197 10.19 9.34 -6.52
CA SER A 197 9.25 8.44 -7.18
C SER A 197 8.59 9.04 -8.44
N LEU A 198 8.44 10.36 -8.48
CA LEU A 198 7.90 11.06 -9.64
C LEU A 198 8.85 11.06 -10.84
N GLY A 199 10.15 10.87 -10.63
CA GLY A 199 11.18 10.81 -11.68
C GLY A 199 11.44 9.41 -12.24
N ILE A 200 10.86 8.35 -11.66
CA ILE A 200 11.13 6.96 -12.09
C ILE A 200 10.29 6.60 -13.32
N ASP A 201 10.95 6.19 -14.39
CA ASP A 201 10.27 5.64 -15.56
C ASP A 201 9.80 4.19 -15.30
N ARG A 202 8.72 3.75 -16.01
CA ARG A 202 8.11 2.44 -15.79
C ARG A 202 9.08 1.27 -15.93
N GLU A 203 10.01 1.34 -16.87
CA GLU A 203 11.02 0.31 -17.11
C GLU A 203 12.02 0.13 -15.97
N PHE A 204 12.18 1.14 -15.11
CA PHE A 204 13.06 1.14 -13.94
C PHE A 204 12.31 0.99 -12.61
N ALA A 205 10.97 1.01 -12.64
CA ALA A 205 10.17 0.90 -11.44
C ALA A 205 10.19 -0.53 -10.90
N GLY A 206 10.64 -0.70 -9.67
CA GLY A 206 10.69 -1.99 -8.98
C GLY A 206 11.58 -1.93 -7.76
N ALA A 207 11.27 -2.71 -6.74
CA ALA A 207 12.08 -2.83 -5.54
C ALA A 207 12.51 -4.30 -5.36
N PHE A 208 13.78 -4.50 -5.05
CA PHE A 208 14.32 -5.80 -4.69
C PHE A 208 14.58 -5.85 -3.19
N LEU A 209 13.70 -6.52 -2.46
CA LEU A 209 13.70 -6.60 -1.00
C LEU A 209 13.75 -8.07 -0.52
N PRO A 210 14.83 -8.81 -0.82
CA PRO A 210 14.90 -10.25 -0.57
C PRO A 210 14.72 -10.61 0.89
N TYR A 211 15.16 -9.75 1.79
CA TYR A 211 15.01 -9.92 3.22
C TYR A 211 13.52 -9.91 3.64
N LEU A 212 12.74 -8.94 3.17
CA LEU A 212 11.31 -8.87 3.41
C LEU A 212 10.55 -10.02 2.74
N ASP A 213 10.96 -10.39 1.53
CA ASP A 213 10.34 -11.49 0.79
C ASP A 213 10.55 -12.82 1.50
N ILE A 214 11.76 -13.08 2.03
CA ILE A 214 12.07 -14.28 2.82
C ILE A 214 11.25 -14.28 4.11
N ALA A 215 11.21 -13.17 4.85
CA ALA A 215 10.41 -13.05 6.08
C ALA A 215 8.92 -13.33 5.80
N SER A 216 8.36 -12.73 4.75
CA SER A 216 6.96 -12.94 4.36
C SER A 216 6.67 -14.39 3.93
N GLN A 217 7.62 -15.07 3.27
CA GLN A 217 7.47 -16.49 2.90
C GLN A 217 7.61 -17.44 4.11
N ARG A 218 8.42 -17.09 5.10
CA ARG A 218 8.54 -17.84 6.37
C ARG A 218 7.27 -17.68 7.21
N HIS A 219 6.71 -16.47 7.26
CA HIS A 219 5.47 -16.19 7.97
C HIS A 219 4.32 -17.10 7.52
N GLU A 220 4.25 -17.47 6.24
CA GLU A 220 3.25 -18.43 5.72
C GLU A 220 3.29 -19.78 6.44
N LYS A 221 4.45 -20.18 6.97
CA LYS A 221 4.68 -21.47 7.65
C LYS A 221 4.73 -21.34 9.18
N ALA A 222 4.57 -20.14 9.73
CA ALA A 222 4.65 -19.91 11.16
C ALA A 222 3.54 -20.66 11.91
N TYR A 223 3.90 -21.28 13.03
CA TYR A 223 2.96 -22.08 13.86
C TYR A 223 1.92 -21.22 14.55
N SER A 224 2.28 -20.02 14.97
CA SER A 224 1.41 -19.06 15.64
C SER A 224 1.55 -17.70 14.98
N ARG A 225 0.42 -17.04 14.69
CA ARG A 225 0.38 -15.76 13.97
C ARG A 225 -0.65 -14.84 14.59
N LEU A 226 -0.29 -13.57 14.76
CA LEU A 226 -1.19 -12.50 15.20
C LEU A 226 -1.80 -11.76 13.99
N PHE A 227 -1.11 -11.81 12.85
CA PHE A 227 -1.51 -11.17 11.60
C PHE A 227 -1.73 -12.22 10.50
N ILE A 228 -2.43 -11.81 9.44
CA ILE A 228 -2.73 -12.69 8.29
C ILE A 228 -1.52 -12.78 7.34
N SER A 229 -0.73 -11.67 7.25
CA SER A 229 0.51 -11.63 6.45
C SER A 229 1.50 -10.63 7.04
#